data_12c6b3909ff98a7ae0e6a3941325a509
#
_entry.id   12c6b3909ff98a7ae0e6a3941325a509
#
_cell.length_a   1.000
_cell.length_b   1.000
_cell.length_c   1.000
_cell.angle_alpha   90.00
_cell.angle_beta   90.00
_cell.angle_gamma   90.00
#
_symmetry.space_group_name_H-M   'P 1'
#
loop_
_entity.id
_entity.type
_entity.pdbx_description
1 polymer ?
#
loop_
_entity_poly.entity_id
_entity_poly.type
_entity_poly.pdbx_seq_one_letter_code
_entity_poly.pdbx_strand_id
1 'polypeptide(L)'
;MENVLTLLCAKGIYGLHRYASMIAVRALGKVELANEANRVYNFKKHGANATEVEAQIRAVAACFGCGEIVAVPGHTTEPNRLQQMFGAKLRRTVEVQSRKYSHKAEIDYREHAATLECDALDAQNLLVVDDVCTTGKTLEFYARYFRNRRKRTALLCVGLYHKMNPVETGYSITWELPPAETPGSEALPDLPMEDVAQFIGRMKKDYDLTNI
;
A
#
# COMPACT_ATOMS: atom_id res chain seq x y z
N MET A 1 11.40 -19.98 -10.44
CA MET A 1 10.48 -20.58 -9.42
C MET A 1 9.27 -19.68 -9.39
N GLU A 2 8.10 -20.21 -9.77
CA GLU A 2 6.85 -19.44 -9.71
C GLU A 2 6.47 -19.20 -8.27
N ASN A 3 6.25 -17.93 -7.94
CA ASN A 3 5.73 -17.55 -6.63
C ASN A 3 4.21 -17.37 -6.75
N VAL A 4 3.48 -17.83 -5.76
CA VAL A 4 2.03 -17.71 -5.71
C VAL A 4 1.63 -16.79 -4.56
N LEU A 5 0.78 -15.83 -4.83
CA LEU A 5 0.20 -14.92 -3.85
C LEU A 5 -1.32 -15.08 -3.83
N THR A 6 -1.88 -15.38 -2.66
CA THR A 6 -3.33 -15.32 -2.46
C THR A 6 -3.72 -13.94 -1.98
N LEU A 7 -4.58 -13.26 -2.75
CA LEU A 7 -5.04 -11.93 -2.38
C LEU A 7 -6.02 -11.98 -1.20
N LEU A 8 -5.87 -11.02 -0.32
CA LEU A 8 -6.84 -10.70 0.72
C LEU A 8 -7.88 -9.71 0.18
N CYS A 9 -9.10 -9.74 0.72
CA CYS A 9 -10.13 -8.75 0.37
C CYS A 9 -10.93 -8.34 1.60
N ALA A 10 -11.21 -7.06 1.70
CA ALA A 10 -12.18 -6.49 2.62
C ALA A 10 -12.85 -5.29 1.98
N LYS A 11 -14.20 -5.24 1.98
CA LYS A 11 -14.98 -4.14 1.42
C LYS A 11 -14.65 -3.79 -0.05
N GLY A 12 -14.31 -4.78 -0.86
CA GLY A 12 -13.93 -4.55 -2.25
C GLY A 12 -12.53 -3.95 -2.47
N ILE A 13 -11.72 -3.90 -1.40
CA ILE A 13 -10.31 -3.50 -1.45
C ILE A 13 -9.48 -4.76 -1.30
N TYR A 14 -8.55 -4.97 -2.22
CA TYR A 14 -7.59 -6.08 -2.18
C TYR A 14 -6.36 -5.71 -1.38
N GLY A 15 -5.69 -6.70 -0.80
CA GLY A 15 -4.45 -6.54 -0.04
C GLY A 15 -3.46 -7.66 -0.35
N LEU A 16 -2.17 -7.31 -0.40
CA LEU A 16 -1.10 -8.29 -0.56
C LEU A 16 -0.82 -9.01 0.76
N HIS A 17 -0.81 -8.27 1.87
CA HIS A 17 -0.49 -8.78 3.20
C HIS A 17 -1.48 -8.26 4.25
N ARG A 18 -1.63 -9.01 5.35
CA ARG A 18 -2.30 -8.48 6.55
C ARG A 18 -1.41 -7.45 7.22
N TYR A 19 -2.04 -6.39 7.68
CA TYR A 19 -1.37 -5.35 8.46
C TYR A 19 -2.02 -5.22 9.83
N ALA A 20 -1.21 -4.99 10.85
CA ALA A 20 -1.67 -4.74 12.20
C ALA A 20 -0.81 -3.66 12.86
N SER A 21 -1.41 -2.86 13.74
CA SER A 21 -0.63 -1.99 14.62
C SER A 21 0.11 -2.82 15.67
N MET A 22 1.18 -2.26 16.23
CA MET A 22 1.95 -2.92 17.27
C MET A 22 1.09 -3.37 18.46
N ILE A 23 0.15 -2.53 18.87
CA ILE A 23 -0.78 -2.86 19.97
C ILE A 23 -1.59 -4.11 19.62
N ALA A 24 -2.07 -4.19 18.37
CA ALA A 24 -2.83 -5.35 17.91
C ALA A 24 -1.96 -6.62 17.82
N VAL A 25 -0.72 -6.50 17.34
CA VAL A 25 0.24 -7.62 17.28
C VAL A 25 0.47 -8.19 18.67
N ARG A 26 0.69 -7.33 19.67
CA ARG A 26 0.89 -7.75 21.06
C ARG A 26 -0.36 -8.41 21.66
N ALA A 27 -1.53 -7.77 21.47
CA ALA A 27 -2.78 -8.26 22.04
C ALA A 27 -3.20 -9.62 21.46
N LEU A 28 -2.90 -9.88 20.19
CA LEU A 28 -3.29 -11.09 19.50
C LEU A 28 -2.28 -12.25 19.67
N GLY A 29 -1.02 -11.95 19.99
CA GLY A 29 0.04 -12.97 20.15
C GLY A 29 0.28 -13.84 18.91
N LYS A 30 -0.15 -13.38 17.72
CA LYS A 30 -0.06 -14.14 16.46
C LYS A 30 1.23 -13.82 15.72
N VAL A 31 2.18 -14.73 15.73
CA VAL A 31 3.50 -14.57 15.08
C VAL A 31 3.36 -14.31 13.58
N GLU A 32 2.48 -15.02 12.89
CA GLU A 32 2.25 -14.82 11.44
C GLU A 32 1.80 -13.40 11.12
N LEU A 33 0.83 -12.87 11.90
CA LEU A 33 0.36 -11.49 11.72
C LEU A 33 1.49 -10.48 12.01
N ALA A 34 2.35 -10.77 12.97
CA ALA A 34 3.50 -9.93 13.28
C ALA A 34 4.50 -9.90 12.13
N ASN A 35 4.78 -11.04 11.51
CA ASN A 35 5.69 -11.16 10.38
C ASN A 35 5.15 -10.42 9.14
N GLU A 36 3.85 -10.60 8.81
CA GLU A 36 3.22 -9.87 7.72
C GLU A 36 3.21 -8.34 7.99
N ALA A 37 2.86 -7.93 9.20
CA ALA A 37 2.85 -6.51 9.58
C ALA A 37 4.26 -5.90 9.52
N ASN A 38 5.28 -6.64 9.94
CA ASN A 38 6.68 -6.23 9.84
C ASN A 38 7.13 -6.06 8.37
N ARG A 39 6.73 -6.97 7.49
CA ARG A 39 7.00 -6.89 6.05
C ARG A 39 6.43 -5.61 5.45
N VAL A 40 5.17 -5.30 5.73
CA VAL A 40 4.51 -4.06 5.27
C VAL A 40 5.19 -2.81 5.85
N TYR A 41 5.53 -2.83 7.12
CA TYR A 41 6.22 -1.72 7.78
C TYR A 41 7.60 -1.46 7.15
N ASN A 42 8.39 -2.51 6.95
CA ASN A 42 9.73 -2.41 6.37
C ASN A 42 9.67 -1.92 4.91
N PHE A 43 8.70 -2.38 4.12
CA PHE A 43 8.45 -1.84 2.79
C PHE A 43 8.19 -0.33 2.87
N LYS A 44 7.24 0.09 3.70
CA LYS A 44 6.84 1.50 3.82
C LYS A 44 7.98 2.41 4.27
N LYS A 45 8.73 2.00 5.29
CA LYS A 45 9.76 2.84 5.93
C LYS A 45 11.12 2.76 5.25
N HIS A 46 11.52 1.58 4.85
CA HIS A 46 12.89 1.30 4.41
C HIS A 46 12.99 0.85 2.95
N GLY A 47 11.86 0.53 2.31
CA GLY A 47 11.85 -0.02 0.95
C GLY A 47 12.28 -1.47 0.86
N ALA A 48 12.32 -2.16 1.98
CA ALA A 48 12.58 -3.59 1.96
C ALA A 48 11.56 -4.32 1.09
N ASN A 49 12.01 -5.32 0.34
CA ASN A 49 11.19 -6.10 -0.59
C ASN A 49 10.50 -5.27 -1.69
N ALA A 50 11.04 -4.10 -2.06
CA ALA A 50 10.42 -3.23 -3.05
C ALA A 50 10.24 -3.93 -4.41
N THR A 51 11.25 -4.64 -4.88
CA THR A 51 11.21 -5.40 -6.15
C THR A 51 10.13 -6.50 -6.11
N GLU A 52 10.00 -7.21 -4.99
CA GLU A 52 8.97 -8.21 -4.80
C GLU A 52 7.56 -7.58 -4.80
N VAL A 53 7.36 -6.51 -4.03
CA VAL A 53 6.09 -5.79 -3.96
C VAL A 53 5.71 -5.22 -5.32
N GLU A 54 6.67 -4.69 -6.08
CA GLU A 54 6.44 -4.21 -7.44
C GLU A 54 5.98 -5.33 -8.37
N ALA A 55 6.67 -6.46 -8.36
CA ALA A 55 6.30 -7.61 -9.17
C ALA A 55 4.90 -8.13 -8.83
N GLN A 56 4.56 -8.21 -7.56
CA GLN A 56 3.22 -8.59 -7.09
C GLN A 56 2.15 -7.62 -7.58
N ILE A 57 2.36 -6.30 -7.44
CA ILE A 57 1.40 -5.28 -7.89
C ILE A 57 1.20 -5.34 -9.41
N ARG A 58 2.28 -5.53 -10.19
CA ARG A 58 2.19 -5.67 -11.65
C ARG A 58 1.40 -6.93 -12.04
N ALA A 59 1.62 -8.04 -11.34
CA ALA A 59 0.86 -9.28 -11.57
C ALA A 59 -0.64 -9.11 -11.24
N VAL A 60 -0.98 -8.37 -10.17
CA VAL A 60 -2.37 -8.02 -9.85
C VAL A 60 -2.97 -7.14 -10.95
N ALA A 61 -2.25 -6.14 -11.44
CA ALA A 61 -2.72 -5.27 -12.52
C ALA A 61 -3.03 -6.08 -13.79
N ALA A 62 -2.14 -6.98 -14.17
CA ALA A 62 -2.33 -7.87 -15.32
C ALA A 62 -3.54 -8.80 -15.13
N CYS A 63 -3.67 -9.43 -13.97
CA CYS A 63 -4.79 -10.33 -13.64
C CYS A 63 -6.15 -9.62 -13.72
N PHE A 64 -6.22 -8.35 -13.29
CA PHE A 64 -7.45 -7.56 -13.31
C PHE A 64 -7.66 -6.78 -14.61
N GLY A 65 -6.81 -6.95 -15.62
CA GLY A 65 -6.88 -6.23 -16.88
C GLY A 65 -6.77 -4.71 -16.72
N CYS A 66 -5.98 -4.25 -15.74
CA CYS A 66 -5.69 -2.84 -15.53
C CYS A 66 -4.55 -2.39 -16.44
N GLY A 67 -4.79 -1.41 -17.29
CA GLY A 67 -3.77 -0.91 -18.24
C GLY A 67 -2.79 0.07 -17.59
N GLU A 68 -3.14 0.66 -16.44
CA GLU A 68 -2.29 1.58 -15.71
C GLU A 68 -2.38 1.36 -14.21
N ILE A 69 -1.24 1.58 -13.52
CA ILE A 69 -1.12 1.57 -12.07
C ILE A 69 -1.01 3.01 -11.60
N VAL A 70 -1.85 3.42 -10.65
CA VAL A 70 -1.86 4.77 -10.08
C VAL A 70 -1.66 4.68 -8.59
N ALA A 71 -0.49 5.12 -8.13
CA ALA A 71 -0.16 5.17 -6.72
C ALA A 71 -0.82 6.38 -6.03
N VAL A 72 -1.41 6.13 -4.87
CA VAL A 72 -2.02 7.16 -4.01
C VAL A 72 -0.93 8.09 -3.49
N PRO A 73 -1.04 9.43 -3.66
CA PRO A 73 -0.07 10.35 -3.10
C PRO A 73 -0.14 10.42 -1.57
N GLY A 74 0.99 10.67 -0.95
CA GLY A 74 1.11 10.92 0.48
C GLY A 74 0.44 12.22 0.93
N HIS A 75 0.89 12.74 2.07
CA HIS A 75 0.43 14.02 2.62
C HIS A 75 1.25 15.21 2.12
N THR A 76 2.43 14.95 1.58
CA THR A 76 3.37 15.94 1.05
C THR A 76 3.26 16.03 -0.47
N THR A 77 3.90 17.05 -1.04
CA THR A 77 4.05 17.19 -2.50
C THR A 77 5.10 16.25 -3.06
N GLU A 78 5.98 15.72 -2.21
CA GLU A 78 7.01 14.77 -2.62
C GLU A 78 6.43 13.39 -2.93
N PRO A 79 6.89 12.74 -4.00
CA PRO A 79 6.46 11.40 -4.34
C PRO A 79 6.81 10.38 -3.24
N ASN A 80 5.82 9.64 -2.79
CA ASN A 80 6.05 8.50 -1.90
C ASN A 80 6.67 7.32 -2.68
N ARG A 81 7.03 6.26 -1.97
CA ARG A 81 7.69 5.08 -2.56
C ARG A 81 6.91 4.44 -3.71
N LEU A 82 5.60 4.25 -3.56
CA LEU A 82 4.78 3.69 -4.63
C LEU A 82 4.74 4.61 -5.86
N GLN A 83 4.72 5.93 -5.65
CA GLN A 83 4.80 6.89 -6.73
C GLN A 83 6.18 6.90 -7.41
N GLN A 84 7.26 6.69 -6.66
CA GLN A 84 8.60 6.52 -7.23
C GLN A 84 8.69 5.24 -8.08
N MET A 85 8.03 4.17 -7.64
CA MET A 85 8.01 2.86 -8.30
C MET A 85 7.17 2.85 -9.60
N PHE A 86 5.99 3.47 -9.58
CA PHE A 86 5.03 3.42 -10.70
C PHE A 86 4.82 4.75 -11.44
N GLY A 87 5.58 5.78 -11.06
CA GLY A 87 5.41 7.13 -11.58
C GLY A 87 4.37 7.93 -10.77
N ALA A 88 4.62 9.22 -10.60
CA ALA A 88 3.75 10.14 -9.85
C ALA A 88 2.65 10.73 -10.74
N LYS A 89 1.88 9.89 -11.44
CA LYS A 89 0.78 10.32 -12.32
C LYS A 89 -0.32 11.07 -11.59
N LEU A 90 -0.48 10.81 -10.31
CA LEU A 90 -1.38 11.52 -9.41
C LEU A 90 -0.54 12.12 -8.28
N ARG A 91 -0.57 13.42 -8.10
CA ARG A 91 0.26 14.13 -7.11
C ARG A 91 -0.53 15.20 -6.38
N ARG A 92 -0.03 15.60 -5.21
CA ARG A 92 -0.55 16.76 -4.50
C ARG A 92 0.11 18.03 -5.00
N THR A 93 -0.69 19.07 -5.15
CA THR A 93 -0.23 20.42 -5.47
C THR A 93 0.16 21.21 -4.22
N VAL A 94 -0.36 20.81 -3.06
CA VAL A 94 -0.07 21.41 -1.76
C VAL A 94 0.06 20.33 -0.71
N GLU A 95 0.83 20.58 0.33
CA GLU A 95 0.87 19.73 1.51
C GLU A 95 -0.47 19.77 2.24
N VAL A 96 -0.92 18.60 2.67
CA VAL A 96 -2.12 18.48 3.50
C VAL A 96 -1.72 18.00 4.89
N GLN A 97 -2.32 18.59 5.91
CA GLN A 97 -2.03 18.17 7.27
C GLN A 97 -2.36 16.68 7.45
N SER A 98 -1.35 15.92 7.88
CA SER A 98 -1.56 14.54 8.32
C SER A 98 -2.48 14.59 9.53
N ARG A 99 -3.75 14.27 9.35
CA ARG A 99 -4.67 14.11 10.47
C ARG A 99 -4.31 12.81 11.16
N LYS A 100 -3.44 12.85 12.16
CA LYS A 100 -3.00 11.71 12.98
C LYS A 100 -4.16 10.81 13.49
N TYR A 101 -5.41 11.28 13.40
CA TYR A 101 -6.60 10.60 13.89
C TYR A 101 -7.80 10.70 12.93
N SER A 102 -7.53 10.79 11.64
CA SER A 102 -8.58 11.01 10.61
C SER A 102 -9.54 9.85 10.37
N HIS A 103 -9.42 8.74 11.13
CA HIS A 103 -10.38 7.63 11.01
C HIS A 103 -11.83 8.06 11.29
N LYS A 104 -12.04 9.17 12.00
CA LYS A 104 -13.36 9.69 12.37
C LYS A 104 -13.82 10.91 11.59
N ALA A 105 -12.90 11.63 10.92
CA ALA A 105 -13.26 12.82 10.16
C ALA A 105 -13.77 12.44 8.77
N GLU A 106 -14.87 13.02 8.35
CA GLU A 106 -15.27 12.98 6.97
C GLU A 106 -14.25 13.76 6.13
N ILE A 107 -13.83 13.14 5.01
CA ILE A 107 -12.99 13.83 4.03
C ILE A 107 -13.93 14.65 3.16
N ASP A 108 -13.80 15.98 3.20
CA ASP A 108 -14.47 16.80 2.21
C ASP A 108 -13.91 16.46 0.83
N TYR A 109 -14.79 15.88 0.00
CA TYR A 109 -14.39 15.39 -1.31
C TYR A 109 -13.87 16.53 -2.20
N ARG A 110 -14.51 17.71 -2.16
CA ARG A 110 -14.18 18.82 -3.06
C ARG A 110 -12.86 19.46 -2.66
N GLU A 111 -12.70 19.75 -1.38
CA GLU A 111 -11.47 20.30 -0.82
C GLU A 111 -10.28 19.38 -1.11
N HIS A 112 -10.45 18.07 -0.84
CA HIS A 112 -9.38 17.11 -1.05
C HIS A 112 -9.05 16.90 -2.53
N ALA A 113 -10.06 16.86 -3.41
CA ALA A 113 -9.86 16.74 -4.86
C ALA A 113 -9.19 17.97 -5.46
N ALA A 114 -9.42 19.17 -4.90
CA ALA A 114 -8.80 20.40 -5.37
C ALA A 114 -7.28 20.44 -5.10
N THR A 115 -6.77 19.61 -4.19
CA THR A 115 -5.33 19.48 -3.91
C THR A 115 -4.62 18.47 -4.82
N LEU A 116 -5.30 17.89 -5.80
CA LEU A 116 -4.77 16.84 -6.64
C LEU A 116 -4.62 17.30 -8.09
N GLU A 117 -3.45 17.03 -8.63
CA GLU A 117 -3.18 17.07 -10.06
C GLU A 117 -3.00 15.64 -10.58
N CYS A 118 -3.59 15.36 -11.72
CA CYS A 118 -3.51 14.05 -12.35
C CYS A 118 -3.09 14.23 -13.81
N ASP A 119 -2.01 13.55 -14.19
CA ASP A 119 -1.59 13.48 -15.58
C ASP A 119 -2.65 12.78 -16.45
N ALA A 120 -2.54 12.90 -17.74
CA ALA A 120 -3.39 12.17 -18.66
C ALA A 120 -3.21 10.65 -18.44
N LEU A 121 -4.33 9.95 -18.34
CA LEU A 121 -4.38 8.50 -18.19
C LEU A 121 -5.07 7.93 -19.43
N ASP A 122 -4.36 7.10 -20.19
CA ASP A 122 -4.88 6.51 -21.43
C ASP A 122 -5.77 5.29 -21.12
N ALA A 123 -5.37 4.49 -20.13
CA ALA A 123 -6.13 3.29 -19.79
C ALA A 123 -7.51 3.60 -19.21
N GLN A 124 -8.49 2.78 -19.62
CA GLN A 124 -9.85 2.84 -19.08
C GLN A 124 -9.94 2.17 -17.70
N ASN A 125 -9.17 1.11 -17.48
CA ASN A 125 -9.13 0.35 -16.24
C ASN A 125 -7.83 0.66 -15.50
N LEU A 126 -7.94 1.10 -14.27
CA LEU A 126 -6.82 1.51 -13.42
C LEU A 126 -6.71 0.59 -12.19
N LEU A 127 -5.48 0.27 -11.80
CA LEU A 127 -5.20 -0.26 -10.48
C LEU A 127 -4.76 0.90 -9.59
N VAL A 128 -5.58 1.27 -8.60
CA VAL A 128 -5.25 2.31 -7.61
C VAL A 128 -4.61 1.64 -6.40
N VAL A 129 -3.38 2.05 -6.08
CA VAL A 129 -2.55 1.38 -5.07
C VAL A 129 -2.19 2.32 -3.93
N ASP A 130 -2.39 1.85 -2.69
CA ASP A 130 -1.97 2.51 -1.45
C ASP A 130 -1.01 1.62 -0.65
N ASP A 131 -0.20 2.18 0.23
CA ASP A 131 0.72 1.41 1.08
C ASP A 131 -0.04 0.65 2.18
N VAL A 132 -0.90 1.32 2.93
CA VAL A 132 -1.66 0.72 4.04
C VAL A 132 -3.10 1.20 4.05
N CYS A 133 -4.01 0.26 4.01
CA CYS A 133 -5.45 0.51 4.13
C CYS A 133 -5.95 0.14 5.53
N THR A 134 -6.39 1.14 6.29
CA THR A 134 -6.93 0.93 7.66
C THR A 134 -8.45 0.95 7.74
N THR A 135 -9.11 1.81 6.98
CA THR A 135 -10.57 1.95 6.98
C THR A 135 -11.20 1.85 5.59
N GLY A 136 -10.39 2.00 4.55
CA GLY A 136 -10.82 2.04 3.14
C GLY A 136 -11.12 3.43 2.62
N LYS A 137 -11.37 4.43 3.48
CA LYS A 137 -11.83 5.77 3.09
C LYS A 137 -10.94 6.44 2.03
N THR A 138 -9.62 6.29 2.14
CA THR A 138 -8.68 6.86 1.16
C THR A 138 -8.86 6.24 -0.21
N LEU A 139 -8.86 4.92 -0.31
CA LEU A 139 -9.03 4.22 -1.58
C LEU A 139 -10.44 4.42 -2.17
N GLU A 140 -11.48 4.46 -1.32
CA GLU A 140 -12.85 4.79 -1.75
C GLU A 140 -12.94 6.22 -2.31
N PHE A 141 -12.22 7.19 -1.69
CA PHE A 141 -12.12 8.55 -2.23
C PHE A 141 -11.53 8.54 -3.64
N TYR A 142 -10.40 7.85 -3.87
CA TYR A 142 -9.76 7.79 -5.18
C TYR A 142 -10.59 7.00 -6.20
N ALA A 143 -11.30 5.95 -5.78
CA ALA A 143 -12.26 5.28 -6.64
C ALA A 143 -13.34 6.24 -7.16
N ARG A 144 -13.88 7.10 -6.27
CA ARG A 144 -14.83 8.15 -6.65
C ARG A 144 -14.18 9.21 -7.54
N TYR A 145 -12.96 9.64 -7.23
CA TYR A 145 -12.20 10.62 -8.01
C TYR A 145 -12.01 10.17 -9.46
N PHE A 146 -11.65 8.91 -9.70
CA PHE A 146 -11.45 8.36 -11.03
C PHE A 146 -12.79 8.02 -11.72
N ARG A 147 -13.79 7.57 -10.98
CA ARG A 147 -15.15 7.36 -11.54
C ARG A 147 -15.72 8.64 -12.12
N ASN A 148 -15.53 9.77 -11.47
CA ASN A 148 -15.94 11.08 -11.99
C ASN A 148 -15.19 11.46 -13.28
N ARG A 149 -14.08 10.81 -13.57
CA ARG A 149 -13.29 10.92 -14.82
C ARG A 149 -13.57 9.78 -15.80
N ARG A 150 -14.67 9.05 -15.59
CA ARG A 150 -15.10 7.91 -16.41
C ARG A 150 -14.09 6.76 -16.47
N LYS A 151 -13.26 6.58 -15.45
CA LYS A 151 -12.33 5.45 -15.31
C LYS A 151 -12.93 4.38 -14.42
N ARG A 152 -12.61 3.11 -14.69
CA ARG A 152 -12.88 1.98 -13.80
C ARG A 152 -11.67 1.73 -12.92
N THR A 153 -11.88 1.33 -11.66
CA THR A 153 -10.79 1.13 -10.72
C THR A 153 -10.91 -0.20 -10.01
N ALA A 154 -9.79 -0.92 -9.93
CA ALA A 154 -9.55 -1.91 -8.90
C ALA A 154 -8.73 -1.24 -7.78
N LEU A 155 -8.97 -1.61 -6.53
CA LEU A 155 -8.35 -0.99 -5.36
C LEU A 155 -7.44 -2.00 -4.68
N LEU A 156 -6.17 -1.66 -4.50
CA LEU A 156 -5.16 -2.52 -3.89
C LEU A 156 -4.40 -1.76 -2.80
N CYS A 157 -4.00 -2.45 -1.75
CA CYS A 157 -3.01 -1.95 -0.80
C CYS A 157 -1.94 -3.01 -0.52
N VAL A 158 -0.74 -2.57 -0.17
CA VAL A 158 0.31 -3.50 0.26
C VAL A 158 -0.08 -4.13 1.59
N GLY A 159 -0.58 -3.34 2.55
CA GLY A 159 -1.05 -3.81 3.84
C GLY A 159 -2.53 -3.55 4.10
N LEU A 160 -3.33 -4.60 4.27
CA LEU A 160 -4.75 -4.52 4.60
C LEU A 160 -4.95 -4.76 6.09
N TYR A 161 -5.56 -3.78 6.79
CA TYR A 161 -5.63 -3.79 8.24
C TYR A 161 -6.49 -4.94 8.77
N HIS A 162 -5.96 -5.70 9.72
CA HIS A 162 -6.59 -6.92 10.25
C HIS A 162 -8.01 -6.68 10.82
N LYS A 163 -8.29 -5.49 11.37
CA LYS A 163 -9.64 -5.15 11.89
C LYS A 163 -10.69 -4.91 10.81
N MET A 164 -10.30 -4.85 9.54
CA MET A 164 -11.25 -4.87 8.43
C MET A 164 -11.77 -6.28 8.15
N ASN A 165 -11.32 -7.29 8.92
CA ASN A 165 -11.65 -8.70 8.76
C ASN A 165 -11.38 -9.19 7.32
N PRO A 166 -10.13 -9.02 6.82
CA PRO A 166 -9.81 -9.46 5.47
C PRO A 166 -9.92 -10.98 5.37
N VAL A 167 -10.58 -11.41 4.32
CA VAL A 167 -10.69 -12.82 3.94
C VAL A 167 -9.79 -13.11 2.75
N GLU A 168 -9.27 -14.31 2.67
CA GLU A 168 -8.59 -14.79 1.47
C GLU A 168 -9.60 -14.89 0.33
N THR A 169 -9.21 -14.38 -0.81
CA THR A 169 -10.02 -14.51 -2.02
C THR A 169 -9.67 -15.81 -2.73
N GLY A 170 -10.52 -16.25 -3.65
CA GLY A 170 -10.15 -17.32 -4.56
C GLY A 170 -9.12 -16.92 -5.63
N TYR A 171 -8.63 -15.68 -5.61
CA TYR A 171 -7.62 -15.20 -6.55
C TYR A 171 -6.22 -15.56 -6.07
N SER A 172 -5.62 -16.55 -6.72
CA SER A 172 -4.19 -16.85 -6.61
C SER A 172 -3.49 -16.26 -7.82
N ILE A 173 -2.52 -15.40 -7.56
CA ILE A 173 -1.78 -14.68 -8.59
C ILE A 173 -0.37 -15.24 -8.63
N THR A 174 0.05 -15.72 -9.78
CA THR A 174 1.43 -16.10 -10.04
C THR A 174 2.24 -14.87 -10.39
N TRP A 175 3.41 -14.76 -9.81
CA TRP A 175 4.34 -13.68 -10.09
C TRP A 175 5.79 -14.18 -10.09
N GLU A 176 6.65 -13.48 -10.80
CA GLU A 176 8.07 -13.76 -10.86
C GLU A 176 8.87 -12.51 -10.51
N LEU A 177 10.00 -12.71 -9.84
CA LEU A 177 10.97 -11.64 -9.69
C LEU A 177 11.53 -11.33 -11.08
N PRO A 178 11.69 -10.05 -11.45
CA PRO A 178 12.42 -9.69 -12.64
C PRO A 178 13.81 -10.34 -12.57
N PRO A 179 14.39 -10.77 -13.71
CA PRO A 179 15.75 -11.28 -13.72
C PRO A 179 16.65 -10.24 -13.07
N ALA A 180 17.56 -10.70 -12.19
CA ALA A 180 18.50 -9.80 -11.53
C ALA A 180 19.21 -8.97 -12.61
N GLU A 181 18.98 -7.67 -12.62
CA GLU A 181 19.70 -6.78 -13.52
C GLU A 181 21.20 -6.93 -13.24
N THR A 182 21.97 -7.04 -14.32
CA THR A 182 23.44 -7.15 -14.26
C THR A 182 24.00 -6.05 -13.34
N PRO A 183 25.02 -6.33 -12.49
CA PRO A 183 25.49 -5.40 -11.46
C PRO A 183 25.88 -4.03 -12.07
N GLY A 184 25.09 -3.04 -11.78
CA GLY A 184 25.22 -1.67 -12.30
C GLY A 184 24.02 -0.79 -11.94
N SER A 185 22.88 -1.38 -11.64
CA SER A 185 21.76 -0.71 -11.01
C SER A 185 21.94 -0.84 -9.50
N GLU A 186 22.09 0.28 -8.82
CA GLU A 186 22.04 0.34 -7.35
C GLU A 186 20.62 -0.01 -6.87
N ALA A 187 20.26 -1.30 -6.99
CA ALA A 187 19.12 -1.82 -6.25
C ALA A 187 19.45 -1.61 -4.76
N LEU A 188 18.66 -0.81 -4.10
CA LEU A 188 18.74 -0.69 -2.64
C LEU A 188 18.74 -2.12 -2.08
N PRO A 189 19.74 -2.49 -1.27
CA PRO A 189 19.85 -3.85 -0.77
C PRO A 189 18.54 -4.22 -0.07
N ASP A 190 18.00 -5.40 -0.36
CA ASP A 190 16.91 -5.98 0.41
C ASP A 190 17.37 -6.08 1.86
N LEU A 191 16.86 -5.18 2.69
CA LEU A 191 17.18 -5.22 4.11
C LEU A 191 16.61 -6.52 4.68
N PRO A 192 17.39 -7.27 5.46
CA PRO A 192 16.90 -8.49 6.07
C PRO A 192 15.63 -8.17 6.88
N MET A 193 14.64 -9.06 6.78
CA MET A 193 13.42 -8.93 7.59
C MET A 193 13.81 -8.86 9.06
N GLU A 194 13.42 -7.78 9.70
CA GLU A 194 13.65 -7.57 11.11
C GLU A 194 12.83 -8.58 11.90
N ASP A 195 13.41 -9.16 12.93
CA ASP A 195 12.67 -10.04 13.82
C ASP A 195 11.56 -9.27 14.58
N VAL A 196 10.58 -10.00 15.12
CA VAL A 196 9.43 -9.42 15.81
C VAL A 196 9.85 -8.53 16.99
N ALA A 197 10.91 -8.87 17.69
CA ALA A 197 11.40 -8.12 18.84
C ALA A 197 12.00 -6.76 18.42
N GLN A 198 12.78 -6.74 17.34
CA GLN A 198 13.33 -5.52 16.76
C GLN A 198 12.20 -4.64 16.19
N PHE A 199 11.23 -5.23 15.48
CA PHE A 199 10.05 -4.52 15.00
C PHE A 199 9.28 -3.85 16.14
N ILE A 200 9.00 -4.58 17.23
CA ILE A 200 8.35 -4.05 18.43
C ILE A 200 9.18 -2.94 19.07
N GLY A 201 10.50 -3.10 19.13
CA GLY A 201 11.43 -2.10 19.67
C GLY A 201 11.39 -0.79 18.89
N ARG A 202 11.43 -0.86 17.55
CA ARG A 202 11.32 0.33 16.68
C ARG A 202 9.98 1.01 16.80
N MET A 203 8.89 0.24 16.77
CA MET A 203 7.55 0.81 16.90
C MET A 203 7.35 1.57 18.22
N LYS A 204 7.96 1.11 19.32
CA LYS A 204 7.95 1.84 20.59
C LYS A 204 8.62 3.20 20.47
N LYS A 205 9.79 3.25 19.83
CA LYS A 205 10.58 4.47 19.64
C LYS A 205 9.87 5.47 18.73
N ASP A 206 9.32 4.98 17.61
CA ASP A 206 8.69 5.85 16.59
C ASP A 206 7.37 6.48 17.05
N TYR A 207 6.67 5.86 18.00
CA TYR A 207 5.36 6.30 18.47
C TYR A 207 5.34 6.77 19.91
N ASP A 208 6.53 6.93 20.54
CA ASP A 208 6.67 7.39 21.93
C ASP A 208 5.75 6.66 22.92
N LEU A 209 5.72 5.34 22.79
CA LEU A 209 4.86 4.48 23.62
C LEU A 209 5.53 4.08 24.95
N THR A 210 6.45 4.90 25.45
CA THR A 210 7.17 4.63 26.70
C THR A 210 6.30 4.74 27.95
N ASN A 211 5.08 5.25 27.81
CA ASN A 211 4.14 5.53 28.91
C ASN A 211 2.81 4.75 28.83
N ILE A 212 2.79 3.55 28.23
CA ILE A 212 1.62 2.65 28.27
C ILE A 212 1.96 1.37 28.98
#